data_4fa376107d788d3be869f00334b647f1
#
_entry.id   4fa376107d788d3be869f00334b647f1
#
_cell.length_a   1.000
_cell.length_b   1.000
_cell.length_c   1.000
_cell.angle_alpha   90.00
_cell.angle_beta   90.00
_cell.angle_gamma   90.00
#
_symmetry.space_group_name_H-M   'P 1'
#
loop_
_entity.id
_entity.type
_entity.pdbx_description
1 polymer ?
#
loop_
_entity_poly.entity_id
_entity_poly.type
_entity_poly.pdbx_seq_one_letter_code
_entity_poly.pdbx_strand_id
1 'polypeptide(L)'
;MDMKHLDLSEDLVMNKKTDLEIDLLLTAIYRLTGFDFRQYAKSSICRRVYNRMKIERIPTVSRLLEKAIHEEEFMNQLLNDFSINVTEMFRDPSFFKAFRTKVIPVLKDYPEIRIWHAGCAT
;
A
#
# COMPACT_ATOMS: atom_id res chain seq x y z
N MET A 1 12.56 23.99 32.76
CA MET A 1 12.63 23.05 31.65
C MET A 1 11.24 22.49 31.41
N ASP A 2 10.40 23.28 30.79
CA ASP A 2 9.04 22.87 30.44
C ASP A 2 9.04 22.26 29.07
N MET A 3 9.06 20.93 29.04
CA MET A 3 8.83 20.19 27.83
C MET A 3 7.41 19.65 27.79
N LYS A 4 6.59 20.33 26.94
CA LYS A 4 5.51 19.72 26.17
C LYS A 4 4.27 19.26 26.92
N HIS A 5 3.38 20.18 27.17
CA HIS A 5 2.00 19.90 26.77
C HIS A 5 1.90 20.01 25.24
N LEU A 6 2.35 18.99 24.54
CA LEU A 6 1.92 18.74 23.16
C LEU A 6 0.41 18.53 23.26
N ASP A 7 -0.30 19.48 22.69
CA ASP A 7 -1.75 19.51 22.71
C ASP A 7 -2.29 18.28 21.94
N LEU A 8 -2.70 17.27 22.71
CA LEU A 8 -3.33 16.05 22.17
C LEU A 8 -4.52 16.38 21.24
N SER A 9 -5.09 17.58 21.34
CA SER A 9 -6.16 18.04 20.47
C SER A 9 -5.64 18.46 19.10
N GLU A 10 -4.48 19.08 19.00
CA GLU A 10 -3.86 19.45 17.73
C GLU A 10 -3.37 18.22 16.97
N ASP A 11 -2.76 17.25 17.65
CA ASP A 11 -2.34 15.99 17.04
C ASP A 11 -3.52 15.17 16.51
N LEU A 12 -4.64 15.15 17.23
CA LEU A 12 -5.87 14.48 16.80
C LEU A 12 -6.52 15.17 15.60
N VAL A 13 -6.49 16.50 15.55
CA VAL A 13 -7.04 17.28 14.41
C VAL A 13 -6.12 17.16 13.20
N MET A 14 -4.81 17.20 13.38
CA MET A 14 -3.84 16.95 12.32
C MET A 14 -4.02 15.55 11.73
N ASN A 15 -4.22 14.54 12.56
CA ASN A 15 -4.44 13.17 12.13
C ASN A 15 -5.73 13.04 11.28
N LYS A 16 -6.83 13.66 11.72
CA LYS A 16 -8.09 13.64 10.95
C LYS A 16 -7.99 14.34 9.59
N LYS A 17 -7.28 15.47 9.52
CA LYS A 17 -7.06 16.18 8.25
C LYS A 17 -6.22 15.35 7.29
N THR A 18 -5.13 14.79 7.76
CA THR A 18 -4.25 13.94 6.97
C THR A 18 -4.98 12.67 6.51
N ASP A 19 -5.80 12.09 7.37
CA ASP A 19 -6.63 10.94 7.01
C ASP A 19 -7.59 11.27 5.86
N LEU A 20 -8.25 12.42 5.94
CA LEU A 20 -9.12 12.92 4.86
C LEU A 20 -8.34 13.14 3.56
N GLU A 21 -7.18 13.77 3.62
CA GLU A 21 -6.33 14.00 2.44
C GLU A 21 -5.89 12.69 1.78
N ILE A 22 -5.52 11.67 2.57
CA ILE A 22 -5.19 10.33 2.09
C ILE A 22 -6.40 9.67 1.42
N ASP A 23 -7.57 9.72 2.04
CA ASP A 23 -8.79 9.15 1.48
C ASP A 23 -9.19 9.81 0.15
N LEU A 24 -9.02 11.12 0.05
CA LEU A 24 -9.23 11.88 -1.19
C LEU A 24 -8.20 11.48 -2.27
N LEU A 25 -6.93 11.33 -1.90
CA LEU A 25 -5.88 10.88 -2.81
C LEU A 25 -6.21 9.48 -3.38
N LEU A 26 -6.56 8.52 -2.52
CA LEU A 26 -6.90 7.17 -2.96
C LEU A 26 -8.16 7.13 -3.84
N THR A 27 -9.14 7.98 -3.52
CA THR A 27 -10.35 8.13 -4.33
C THR A 27 -10.03 8.71 -5.71
N ALA A 28 -9.17 9.72 -5.77
CA ALA A 28 -8.73 10.31 -7.04
C ALA A 28 -7.97 9.30 -7.90
N ILE A 29 -7.04 8.57 -7.31
CA ILE A 29 -6.31 7.50 -8.00
C ILE A 29 -7.29 6.49 -8.59
N TYR A 30 -8.21 5.98 -7.81
CA TYR A 30 -9.21 5.02 -8.27
C TYR A 30 -10.05 5.56 -9.44
N ARG A 31 -10.54 6.79 -9.34
CA ARG A 31 -11.38 7.40 -10.39
C ARG A 31 -10.63 7.68 -11.69
N LEU A 32 -9.36 8.05 -11.59
CA LEU A 32 -8.56 8.43 -12.76
C LEU A 32 -7.89 7.22 -13.44
N THR A 33 -7.53 6.20 -12.67
CA THR A 33 -6.71 5.10 -13.17
C THR A 33 -7.40 3.73 -13.13
N GLY A 34 -8.45 3.58 -12.32
CA GLY A 34 -9.12 2.30 -12.06
C GLY A 34 -8.43 1.44 -10.99
N PHE A 35 -7.22 1.79 -10.54
CA PHE A 35 -6.53 1.04 -9.49
C PHE A 35 -7.08 1.38 -8.11
N ASP A 36 -7.52 0.38 -7.36
CA ASP A 36 -8.14 0.55 -6.06
C ASP A 36 -7.21 0.14 -4.91
N PHE A 37 -6.66 1.13 -4.22
CA PHE A 37 -5.81 0.94 -3.04
C PHE A 37 -6.54 1.24 -1.72
N ARG A 38 -7.84 1.53 -1.74
CA ARG A 38 -8.61 1.94 -0.55
C ARG A 38 -8.74 0.82 0.48
N GLN A 39 -8.59 -0.44 0.07
CA GLN A 39 -8.62 -1.61 0.94
C GLN A 39 -7.24 -2.01 1.50
N TYR A 40 -6.19 -1.32 1.11
CA TYR A 40 -4.85 -1.58 1.61
C TYR A 40 -4.69 -1.06 3.06
N ALA A 41 -3.76 -1.67 3.81
CA ALA A 41 -3.46 -1.22 5.16
C ALA A 41 -3.07 0.27 5.15
N LYS A 42 -3.81 1.09 5.89
CA LYS A 42 -3.65 2.55 5.90
C LYS A 42 -2.23 2.97 6.27
N SER A 43 -1.63 2.30 7.26
CA SER A 43 -0.24 2.54 7.65
C SER A 43 0.76 2.34 6.51
N SER A 44 0.54 1.34 5.67
CA SER A 44 1.38 1.05 4.51
C SER A 44 1.25 2.15 3.45
N ILE A 45 0.03 2.59 3.17
CA ILE A 45 -0.23 3.69 2.23
C ILE A 45 0.38 5.00 2.74
N CYS A 46 0.12 5.37 3.99
CA CYS A 46 0.67 6.59 4.60
C CYS A 46 2.21 6.63 4.49
N ARG A 47 2.88 5.53 4.82
CA ARG A 47 4.34 5.45 4.72
C ARG A 47 4.85 5.73 3.31
N ARG A 48 4.18 5.19 2.29
CA ARG A 48 4.55 5.38 0.88
C ARG A 48 4.28 6.81 0.41
N VAL A 49 3.13 7.37 0.80
CA VAL A 49 2.79 8.77 0.51
C VAL A 49 3.81 9.71 1.13
N TYR A 50 4.14 9.54 2.41
CA TYR A 50 5.14 10.38 3.08
C TYR A 50 6.54 10.23 2.47
N ASN A 51 6.92 9.03 2.07
CA ASN A 51 8.18 8.81 1.38
C ASN A 51 8.24 9.58 0.05
N ARG A 52 7.18 9.51 -0.76
CA ARG A 52 7.08 10.27 -2.01
C ARG A 52 7.12 11.79 -1.76
N MET A 53 6.37 12.27 -0.79
CA MET A 53 6.38 13.68 -0.38
C MET A 53 7.80 14.15 -0.03
N LYS A 54 8.56 13.33 0.69
CA LYS A 54 9.93 13.64 1.07
C LYS A 54 10.87 13.70 -0.14
N ILE A 55 10.75 12.75 -1.08
CA ILE A 55 11.55 12.72 -2.30
C ILE A 55 11.26 13.97 -3.15
N GLU A 56 10.00 14.30 -3.33
CA GLU A 56 9.54 15.42 -4.16
C GLU A 56 9.58 16.78 -3.43
N ARG A 57 9.91 16.79 -2.15
CA ARG A 57 9.86 17.98 -1.28
C ARG A 57 8.49 18.67 -1.25
N ILE A 58 7.43 17.86 -1.25
CA ILE A 58 6.05 18.33 -1.21
C ILE A 58 5.62 18.42 0.27
N PRO A 59 5.10 19.58 0.73
CA PRO A 59 4.83 19.78 2.16
C PRO A 59 3.51 19.19 2.66
N THR A 60 2.54 18.95 1.78
CA THR A 60 1.21 18.46 2.16
C THR A 60 0.70 17.39 1.21
N VAL A 61 -0.16 16.51 1.71
CA VAL A 61 -0.82 15.49 0.88
C VAL A 61 -1.72 16.14 -0.18
N SER A 62 -2.36 17.26 0.14
CA SER A 62 -3.19 18.00 -0.83
C SER A 62 -2.38 18.50 -2.03
N ARG A 63 -1.16 18.96 -1.83
CA ARG A 63 -0.27 19.34 -2.94
C ARG A 63 0.21 18.15 -3.75
N LEU A 64 0.42 17.02 -3.09
CA LEU A 64 0.75 15.77 -3.79
C LEU A 64 -0.44 15.30 -4.62
N LEU A 65 -1.65 15.41 -4.10
CA LEU A 65 -2.89 15.12 -4.83
C LEU A 65 -3.04 16.02 -6.06
N GLU A 66 -2.85 17.33 -5.90
CA GLU A 66 -2.90 18.30 -7.01
C GLU A 66 -1.92 17.90 -8.11
N LYS A 67 -0.67 17.62 -7.76
CA LYS A 67 0.36 17.18 -8.71
C LYS A 67 -0.04 15.88 -9.41
N ALA A 68 -0.55 14.91 -8.67
CA ALA A 68 -0.99 13.62 -9.21
C ALA A 68 -2.15 13.75 -10.22
N ILE A 69 -3.07 14.68 -9.98
CA ILE A 69 -4.21 14.92 -10.90
C ILE A 69 -3.73 15.57 -12.22
N HIS A 70 -2.78 16.47 -12.15
CA HIS A 70 -2.38 17.29 -13.30
C HIS A 70 -1.17 16.77 -14.07
N GLU A 71 -0.37 15.89 -13.46
CA GLU A 71 0.83 15.31 -14.06
C GLU A 71 0.72 13.79 -14.18
N GLU A 72 0.46 13.30 -15.39
CA GLU A 72 0.29 11.86 -15.67
C GLU A 72 1.53 11.03 -15.27
N GLU A 73 2.71 11.55 -15.54
CA GLU A 73 3.96 10.89 -15.17
C GLU A 73 4.10 10.73 -13.65
N PHE A 74 3.71 11.76 -12.91
CA PHE A 74 3.72 11.70 -11.44
C PHE A 74 2.68 10.72 -10.90
N MET A 75 1.50 10.66 -11.51
CA MET A 75 0.49 9.64 -11.18
C MET A 75 1.06 8.23 -11.36
N ASN A 76 1.74 7.98 -12.49
CA ASN A 76 2.37 6.68 -12.76
C ASN A 76 3.46 6.34 -11.73
N GLN A 77 4.23 7.32 -11.27
CA GLN A 77 5.21 7.13 -10.19
C GLN A 77 4.53 6.73 -8.88
N LEU A 78 3.42 7.37 -8.51
CA LEU A 78 2.64 7.00 -7.32
C LEU A 78 2.06 5.59 -7.43
N LEU A 79 1.54 5.21 -8.59
CA LEU A 79 1.04 3.85 -8.82
C LEU A 79 2.15 2.81 -8.63
N ASN A 80 3.35 3.09 -9.14
CA ASN A 80 4.50 2.23 -8.93
C ASN A 80 4.89 2.13 -7.45
N ASP A 81 4.87 3.23 -6.72
CA ASP A 81 5.16 3.24 -5.29
C ASP A 81 4.16 2.37 -4.49
N PHE A 82 2.88 2.40 -4.88
CA PHE A 82 1.83 1.64 -4.21
C PHE A 82 1.82 0.16 -4.61
N SER A 83 2.27 -0.14 -5.80
CA SER A 83 2.30 -1.48 -6.39
C SER A 83 3.64 -2.21 -6.19
N ILE A 84 4.50 -1.76 -5.28
CA ILE A 84 5.78 -2.42 -5.01
C ILE A 84 5.56 -3.88 -4.63
N ASN A 85 6.20 -4.79 -5.39
CA ASN A 85 6.26 -6.20 -5.07
C ASN A 85 7.13 -6.41 -3.84
N VAL A 86 6.49 -6.64 -2.69
CA VAL A 86 7.16 -7.02 -1.45
C VAL A 86 6.69 -8.42 -1.08
N THR A 87 7.63 -9.31 -0.91
CA THR A 87 7.36 -10.65 -0.42
C THR A 87 8.48 -11.13 0.48
N GLU A 88 8.23 -12.20 1.18
CA GLU A 88 9.22 -12.92 1.97
C GLU A 88 9.04 -14.42 1.81
N MET A 89 10.10 -15.18 2.06
CA MET A 89 10.02 -16.63 2.06
C MET A 89 9.05 -17.09 3.15
N PHE A 90 8.12 -17.96 2.79
CA PHE A 90 7.06 -18.47 3.68
C PHE A 90 6.14 -17.38 4.29
N ARG A 91 5.87 -16.33 3.52
CA ARG A 91 4.80 -15.39 3.86
C ARG A 91 3.50 -16.17 4.12
N ASP A 92 2.80 -15.85 5.20
CA ASP A 92 1.64 -16.62 5.69
C ASP A 92 1.97 -18.11 5.98
N PRO A 93 2.74 -18.41 7.02
CA PRO A 93 3.18 -19.78 7.33
C PRO A 93 2.04 -20.79 7.48
N SER A 94 0.86 -20.33 7.92
CA SER A 94 -0.35 -21.17 8.03
C SER A 94 -0.83 -21.69 6.68
N PHE A 95 -0.72 -20.89 5.63
CA PHE A 95 -1.02 -21.31 4.26
C PHE A 95 -0.07 -22.43 3.81
N PHE A 96 1.23 -22.25 3.97
CA PHE A 96 2.22 -23.28 3.59
C PHE A 96 2.04 -24.58 4.39
N LYS A 97 1.71 -24.48 5.66
CA LYS A 97 1.41 -25.65 6.49
C LYS A 97 0.17 -26.39 5.97
N ALA A 98 -0.92 -25.66 5.68
CA ALA A 98 -2.14 -26.25 5.12
C ALA A 98 -1.88 -26.87 3.73
N PHE A 99 -1.14 -26.18 2.86
CA PHE A 99 -0.76 -26.69 1.56
C PHE A 99 0.03 -28.00 1.64
N ARG A 100 1.03 -28.05 2.52
CA ARG A 100 1.84 -29.24 2.73
C ARG A 100 1.04 -30.42 3.28
N THR A 101 0.09 -30.18 4.17
CA THR A 101 -0.66 -31.25 4.84
C THR A 101 -1.91 -31.71 4.10
N LYS A 102 -2.54 -30.83 3.30
CA LYS A 102 -3.82 -31.12 2.63
C LYS A 102 -3.68 -31.26 1.11
N VAL A 103 -2.80 -30.50 0.48
CA VAL A 103 -2.71 -30.43 -0.99
C VAL A 103 -1.63 -31.38 -1.52
N ILE A 104 -0.43 -31.33 -0.97
CA ILE A 104 0.69 -32.15 -1.43
C ILE A 104 0.37 -33.66 -1.43
N PRO A 105 -0.28 -34.23 -0.41
CA PRO A 105 -0.64 -35.67 -0.44
C PRO A 105 -1.52 -36.04 -1.63
N VAL A 106 -2.47 -35.17 -1.99
CA VAL A 106 -3.36 -35.38 -3.15
C VAL A 106 -2.59 -35.28 -4.45
N LEU A 107 -1.67 -34.31 -4.55
CA LEU A 107 -0.87 -34.10 -5.78
C LEU A 107 0.07 -35.27 -6.09
N LYS A 108 0.54 -35.99 -5.08
CA LYS A 108 1.47 -37.13 -5.26
C LYS A 108 0.90 -38.29 -6.07
N ASP A 109 -0.42 -38.39 -6.14
CA ASP A 109 -1.11 -39.44 -6.89
C ASP A 109 -1.23 -39.16 -8.39
N TYR A 110 -0.84 -37.95 -8.82
CA TYR A 110 -0.87 -37.55 -10.23
C TYR A 110 0.48 -37.78 -10.91
N PRO A 111 0.50 -38.36 -12.13
CA PRO A 111 1.75 -38.62 -12.86
C PRO A 111 2.40 -37.33 -13.39
N GLU A 112 1.65 -36.28 -13.60
CA GLU A 112 2.10 -34.97 -14.08
C GLU A 112 1.37 -33.85 -13.32
N ILE A 113 2.11 -32.83 -12.91
CA ILE A 113 1.56 -31.68 -12.19
C ILE A 113 1.97 -30.42 -12.94
N ARG A 114 0.98 -29.56 -13.25
CA ARG A 114 1.20 -28.22 -13.80
C ARG A 114 0.81 -27.18 -12.78
N ILE A 115 1.73 -26.28 -12.46
CA ILE A 115 1.54 -25.25 -11.45
C ILE A 115 1.65 -23.87 -12.11
N TRP A 116 0.63 -23.04 -11.86
CA TRP A 116 0.64 -21.63 -12.22
C TRP A 116 0.74 -20.76 -10.98
N HIS A 117 1.79 -19.94 -10.91
CA HIS A 117 2.01 -18.99 -9.84
C HIS A 117 1.43 -17.63 -10.24
N ALA A 118 0.20 -17.36 -9.86
CA ALA A 118 -0.42 -16.06 -10.09
C ALA A 118 0.11 -15.03 -9.07
N GLY A 119 0.48 -13.83 -9.56
CA GLY A 119 1.05 -12.78 -8.71
C GLY A 119 2.40 -13.13 -8.09
N CYS A 120 3.19 -13.94 -8.79
CA CYS A 120 4.54 -14.30 -8.33
C CYS A 120 5.40 -13.05 -8.20
N ALA A 121 5.99 -12.88 -7.01
CA ALA A 121 6.93 -11.81 -6.74
C ALA A 121 8.37 -12.28 -6.69
N THR A 122 9.29 -12.20 -6.26
CA THR A 122 10.68 -12.67 -6.30
C THR A 122 10.83 -14.19 -6.29
#